data_944486f2a313aa64417c919efe364a6b
#
_entry.id   944486f2a313aa64417c919efe364a6b
#
_cell.length_a   1.000
_cell.length_b   1.000
_cell.length_c   1.000
_cell.angle_alpha   90.00
_cell.angle_beta   90.00
_cell.angle_gamma   90.00
#
_symmetry.space_group_name_H-M   'P 1'
#
loop_
_entity.id
_entity.type
_entity.pdbx_description
1 polymer ?
#
loop_
_entity_poly.entity_id
_entity_poly.type
_entity_poly.pdbx_seq_one_letter_code
_entity_poly.pdbx_strand_id
1 'polypeptide(L)'
;MAWTHEQELAIYESGTNIIVSAGAGSGKTAVLSTRVVEKIKQGIHIDELLILTFTNAAAGEMKERIKKKIKDLHMPEELDRLESAYITTFDSFALSIVKTYHYLLNIPRNVTITDSSILNIQKKKILETIFNEYYAKKNNAYFQKLIYDFCLKDDKTLKEAILKLIGKLEIRTDLNEYLEHYLDNYYSKEKLQSYLSDYQKILKEKIEALWIQIDIESSYFEQDYTEKIYEALRPLRAHLSLNELIAKISISKIPASPRGSDEETKAAREKLSKMLQELK
;
A
#
# COMPACT_ATOMS: atom_id res chain seq x y z
N MET A 1 38.77 3.00 -4.81
CA MET A 1 37.87 1.83 -4.57
C MET A 1 37.30 1.45 -5.93
N ALA A 2 37.38 0.16 -6.27
CA ALA A 2 36.69 -0.33 -7.45
C ALA A 2 35.20 -0.47 -7.10
N TRP A 3 34.31 -0.03 -7.99
CA TRP A 3 32.88 -0.23 -7.87
C TRP A 3 32.51 -1.66 -8.26
N THR A 4 31.44 -2.22 -7.69
CA THR A 4 30.87 -3.46 -8.22
C THR A 4 30.12 -3.16 -9.53
N HIS A 5 29.86 -4.20 -10.30
CA HIS A 5 29.12 -4.06 -11.56
C HIS A 5 27.75 -3.39 -11.36
N GLU A 6 27.00 -3.75 -10.31
CA GLU A 6 25.70 -3.16 -9.99
C GLU A 6 25.82 -1.69 -9.55
N GLN A 7 26.90 -1.35 -8.84
CA GLN A 7 27.19 0.05 -8.49
C GLN A 7 27.55 0.88 -9.71
N GLU A 8 28.32 0.34 -10.66
CA GLU A 8 28.64 0.99 -11.92
C GLU A 8 27.37 1.24 -12.74
N LEU A 9 26.48 0.25 -12.89
CA LEU A 9 25.19 0.43 -13.53
C LEU A 9 24.38 1.56 -12.85
N ALA A 10 24.30 1.57 -11.52
CA ALA A 10 23.60 2.61 -10.78
C ALA A 10 24.22 4.01 -10.94
N ILE A 11 25.52 4.12 -11.22
CA ILE A 11 26.23 5.39 -11.44
C ILE A 11 26.03 5.90 -12.88
N TYR A 12 26.19 5.04 -13.88
CA TYR A 12 26.34 5.46 -15.27
C TYR A 12 25.08 5.29 -16.13
N GLU A 13 24.16 4.37 -15.75
CA GLU A 13 22.94 4.13 -16.53
C GLU A 13 22.10 5.40 -16.67
N SER A 14 21.50 5.61 -17.85
CA SER A 14 20.70 6.80 -18.15
C SER A 14 19.65 6.50 -19.22
N GLY A 15 18.70 7.43 -19.40
CA GLY A 15 17.64 7.31 -20.41
C GLY A 15 16.40 6.50 -19.96
N THR A 16 16.43 5.89 -18.77
CA THR A 16 15.31 5.14 -18.16
C THR A 16 15.15 5.46 -16.68
N ASN A 17 14.02 5.08 -16.11
CA ASN A 17 13.83 5.08 -14.67
C ASN A 17 14.62 3.91 -14.04
N ILE A 18 15.41 4.21 -13.01
CA ILE A 18 16.26 3.24 -12.34
C ILE A 18 15.80 3.08 -10.89
N ILE A 19 15.58 1.84 -10.47
CA ILE A 19 15.34 1.48 -9.08
C ILE A 19 16.54 0.68 -8.58
N VAL A 20 17.17 1.15 -7.49
CA VAL A 20 18.30 0.48 -6.85
C VAL A 20 17.87 -0.07 -5.50
N SER A 21 17.84 -1.40 -5.36
CA SER A 21 17.64 -2.08 -4.09
C SER A 21 18.99 -2.37 -3.45
N ALA A 22 19.21 -1.89 -2.23
CA ALA A 22 20.51 -2.02 -1.58
C ALA A 22 20.37 -2.05 -0.06
N GLY A 23 21.07 -3.00 0.60
CA GLY A 23 21.12 -3.16 2.05
C GLY A 23 21.83 -2.01 2.79
N ALA A 24 21.80 -2.02 4.12
CA ALA A 24 22.59 -1.09 4.92
C ALA A 24 24.11 -1.34 4.66
N GLY A 25 24.90 -0.26 4.59
CA GLY A 25 26.35 -0.37 4.35
C GLY A 25 26.76 -0.65 2.90
N SER A 26 25.86 -0.83 1.95
CA SER A 26 26.16 -1.11 0.53
C SER A 26 26.72 0.08 -0.26
N GLY A 27 26.99 1.21 0.38
CA GLY A 27 27.55 2.40 -0.29
C GLY A 27 26.56 3.26 -1.05
N LYS A 28 25.23 3.16 -0.81
CA LYS A 28 24.18 3.95 -1.49
C LYS A 28 24.48 5.43 -1.62
N THR A 29 24.91 6.07 -0.54
CA THR A 29 25.23 7.51 -0.53
C THR A 29 26.46 7.82 -1.38
N ALA A 30 27.44 6.92 -1.40
CA ALA A 30 28.62 7.07 -2.23
C ALA A 30 28.29 6.91 -3.72
N VAL A 31 27.49 5.92 -4.08
CA VAL A 31 26.98 5.70 -5.45
C VAL A 31 26.19 6.92 -5.90
N LEU A 32 25.22 7.41 -5.12
CA LEU A 32 24.39 8.57 -5.50
C LEU A 32 25.23 9.82 -5.69
N SER A 33 26.14 10.14 -4.77
CA SER A 33 27.00 11.32 -4.90
C SER A 33 27.97 11.22 -6.09
N THR A 34 28.40 10.00 -6.47
CA THR A 34 29.21 9.80 -7.68
C THR A 34 28.35 9.96 -8.92
N ARG A 35 27.14 9.39 -8.96
CA ARG A 35 26.20 9.59 -10.07
C ARG A 35 25.93 11.06 -10.35
N VAL A 36 25.72 11.87 -9.30
CA VAL A 36 25.53 13.32 -9.44
C VAL A 36 26.72 13.97 -10.13
N VAL A 37 27.93 13.66 -9.68
CA VAL A 37 29.17 14.20 -10.28
C VAL A 37 29.36 13.74 -11.73
N GLU A 38 29.02 12.50 -12.04
CA GLU A 38 29.08 12.01 -13.43
C GLU A 38 28.05 12.72 -14.33
N LYS A 39 26.86 13.07 -13.79
CA LYS A 39 25.91 13.93 -14.52
C LYS A 39 26.45 15.34 -14.78
N ILE A 40 27.12 15.92 -13.79
CA ILE A 40 27.79 17.24 -13.97
C ILE A 40 28.87 17.17 -15.06
N LYS A 41 29.70 16.10 -15.06
CA LYS A 41 30.70 15.89 -16.13
C LYS A 41 30.07 15.71 -17.52
N GLN A 42 28.82 15.25 -17.59
CA GLN A 42 28.07 15.16 -18.84
C GLN A 42 27.44 16.50 -19.28
N GLY A 43 27.65 17.57 -18.53
CA GLY A 43 27.16 18.91 -18.85
C GLY A 43 25.82 19.29 -18.23
N ILE A 44 25.30 18.50 -17.29
CA ILE A 44 24.09 18.83 -16.52
C ILE A 44 24.55 19.64 -15.31
N HIS A 45 24.01 20.82 -15.08
CA HIS A 45 24.36 21.62 -13.92
C HIS A 45 23.71 21.09 -12.62
N ILE A 46 24.37 21.33 -11.48
CA ILE A 46 23.88 20.81 -10.18
C ILE A 46 22.50 21.38 -9.79
N ASP A 47 22.19 22.60 -10.20
CA ASP A 47 20.90 23.26 -9.96
C ASP A 47 19.78 22.78 -10.90
N GLU A 48 20.11 21.98 -11.93
CA GLU A 48 19.15 21.27 -12.76
C GLU A 48 18.77 19.90 -12.18
N LEU A 49 19.46 19.45 -11.12
CA LEU A 49 19.22 18.17 -10.46
C LEU A 49 18.38 18.36 -9.20
N LEU A 50 17.36 17.52 -9.05
CA LEU A 50 16.58 17.40 -7.82
C LEU A 50 17.03 16.17 -7.02
N ILE A 51 17.62 16.39 -5.85
CA ILE A 51 18.13 15.34 -4.95
C ILE A 51 17.35 15.38 -3.66
N LEU A 52 16.53 14.34 -3.44
CA LEU A 52 15.63 14.26 -2.29
C LEU A 52 16.08 13.19 -1.30
N THR A 53 15.95 13.51 -0.02
CA THR A 53 16.23 12.63 1.11
C THR A 53 15.08 12.62 2.09
N PHE A 54 15.08 11.68 3.04
CA PHE A 54 14.05 11.61 4.06
C PHE A 54 14.30 12.53 5.27
N THR A 55 15.55 12.91 5.53
CA THR A 55 15.90 13.74 6.69
C THR A 55 16.79 14.91 6.30
N ASN A 56 16.67 16.02 7.02
CA ASN A 56 17.53 17.19 6.82
C ASN A 56 19.02 16.86 7.05
N ALA A 57 19.32 15.98 8.01
CA ALA A 57 20.68 15.54 8.27
C ALA A 57 21.27 14.81 7.05
N ALA A 58 20.50 13.91 6.42
CA ALA A 58 20.94 13.19 5.21
C ALA A 58 21.09 14.14 4.01
N ALA A 59 20.21 15.15 3.88
CA ALA A 59 20.34 16.18 2.85
C ALA A 59 21.64 17.00 3.03
N GLY A 60 21.92 17.43 4.24
CA GLY A 60 23.15 18.16 4.59
C GLY A 60 24.40 17.32 4.31
N GLU A 61 24.42 16.06 4.76
CA GLU A 61 25.54 15.13 4.47
C GLU A 61 25.73 14.93 2.96
N MET A 62 24.65 14.77 2.22
CA MET A 62 24.72 14.63 0.75
C MET A 62 25.30 15.91 0.10
N LYS A 63 24.83 17.10 0.51
CA LYS A 63 25.33 18.39 0.01
C LYS A 63 26.84 18.52 0.25
N GLU A 64 27.31 18.21 1.45
CA GLU A 64 28.74 18.27 1.78
C GLU A 64 29.59 17.26 0.99
N ARG A 65 29.10 16.05 0.78
CA ARG A 65 29.79 15.02 -0.04
C ARG A 65 29.91 15.46 -1.50
N ILE A 66 28.84 16.00 -2.07
CA ILE A 66 28.84 16.53 -3.45
C ILE A 66 29.77 17.74 -3.54
N LYS A 67 29.69 18.68 -2.60
CA LYS A 67 30.56 19.87 -2.51
C LYS A 67 32.04 19.48 -2.50
N LYS A 68 32.41 18.47 -1.69
CA LYS A 68 33.79 17.97 -1.65
C LYS A 68 34.23 17.44 -3.01
N LYS A 69 33.43 16.60 -3.66
CA LYS A 69 33.76 16.04 -4.98
C LYS A 69 33.87 17.09 -6.08
N ILE A 70 32.99 18.11 -6.08
CA ILE A 70 33.05 19.25 -7.03
C ILE A 70 34.36 20.05 -6.82
N LYS A 71 34.76 20.27 -5.56
CA LYS A 71 36.04 20.91 -5.23
C LYS A 71 37.23 20.10 -5.70
N ASP A 72 37.25 18.80 -5.45
CA ASP A 72 38.32 17.89 -5.86
C ASP A 72 38.49 17.84 -7.39
N LEU A 73 37.41 18.08 -8.12
CA LEU A 73 37.39 18.16 -9.59
C LEU A 73 37.65 19.56 -10.15
N HIS A 74 37.90 20.56 -9.30
CA HIS A 74 38.18 21.95 -9.70
C HIS A 74 37.10 22.57 -10.58
N MET A 75 35.82 22.41 -10.22
CA MET A 75 34.67 22.96 -10.93
C MET A 75 34.06 24.14 -10.15
N PRO A 76 34.62 25.36 -10.20
CA PRO A 76 34.18 26.49 -9.38
C PRO A 76 32.77 26.97 -9.71
N GLU A 77 32.35 26.92 -10.98
CA GLU A 77 30.99 27.32 -11.39
C GLU A 77 29.92 26.45 -10.77
N GLU A 78 30.18 25.15 -10.61
CA GLU A 78 29.24 24.23 -9.97
C GLU A 78 29.17 24.42 -8.44
N LEU A 79 30.25 24.94 -7.83
CA LEU A 79 30.23 25.33 -6.41
C LEU A 79 29.31 26.53 -6.15
N ASP A 80 29.32 27.50 -7.06
CA ASP A 80 28.43 28.67 -6.96
C ASP A 80 26.96 28.23 -7.16
N ARG A 81 26.71 27.37 -8.15
CA ARG A 81 25.36 26.81 -8.40
C ARG A 81 24.85 25.94 -7.28
N LEU A 82 25.72 25.31 -6.48
CA LEU A 82 25.33 24.44 -5.38
C LEU A 82 24.48 25.14 -4.31
N GLU A 83 24.58 26.46 -4.17
CA GLU A 83 23.76 27.22 -3.23
C GLU A 83 22.29 27.31 -3.67
N SER A 84 22.01 27.25 -4.97
CA SER A 84 20.66 27.22 -5.53
C SER A 84 20.14 25.80 -5.79
N ALA A 85 20.98 24.77 -5.65
CA ALA A 85 20.64 23.40 -5.96
C ALA A 85 19.63 22.79 -4.96
N TYR A 86 18.69 22.00 -5.45
CA TYR A 86 17.70 21.30 -4.65
C TYR A 86 18.26 19.98 -4.10
N ILE A 87 19.05 20.08 -3.02
CA ILE A 87 19.50 18.93 -2.20
C ILE A 87 18.81 19.04 -0.86
N THR A 88 17.65 18.41 -0.70
CA THR A 88 16.73 18.71 0.40
C THR A 88 15.81 17.53 0.72
N THR A 89 14.88 17.70 1.66
CA THR A 89 13.83 16.71 1.92
C THR A 89 12.61 16.92 1.03
N PHE A 90 11.78 15.87 0.88
CA PHE A 90 10.51 15.96 0.16
C PHE A 90 9.64 17.11 0.67
N ASP A 91 9.48 17.24 2.00
CA ASP A 91 8.66 18.27 2.63
C ASP A 91 9.21 19.67 2.36
N SER A 92 10.52 19.87 2.46
CA SER A 92 11.15 21.14 2.19
C SER A 92 11.05 21.55 0.71
N PHE A 93 11.18 20.58 -0.20
CA PHE A 93 10.98 20.82 -1.63
C PHE A 93 9.51 21.17 -1.92
N ALA A 94 8.56 20.40 -1.40
CA ALA A 94 7.13 20.69 -1.56
C ALA A 94 6.78 22.09 -1.01
N LEU A 95 7.31 22.46 0.17
CA LEU A 95 7.14 23.79 0.73
C LEU A 95 7.71 24.88 -0.17
N SER A 96 8.86 24.66 -0.81
CA SER A 96 9.45 25.61 -1.74
C SER A 96 8.54 25.86 -2.96
N ILE A 97 7.95 24.80 -3.50
CA ILE A 97 6.96 24.89 -4.60
C ILE A 97 5.74 25.69 -4.15
N VAL A 98 5.17 25.34 -2.99
CA VAL A 98 4.01 26.05 -2.41
C VAL A 98 4.31 27.54 -2.21
N LYS A 99 5.48 27.88 -1.69
CA LYS A 99 5.90 29.28 -1.52
C LYS A 99 6.11 30.03 -2.84
N THR A 100 6.56 29.33 -3.88
CA THR A 100 6.76 29.92 -5.21
C THR A 100 5.43 30.18 -5.91
N TYR A 101 4.52 29.22 -5.83
CA TYR A 101 3.22 29.24 -6.53
C TYR A 101 2.03 29.51 -5.60
N HIS A 102 2.26 30.11 -4.42
CA HIS A 102 1.23 30.35 -3.40
C HIS A 102 0.00 31.11 -3.93
N TYR A 103 0.18 31.98 -4.91
CA TYR A 103 -0.89 32.74 -5.55
C TYR A 103 -1.89 31.88 -6.32
N LEU A 104 -1.46 30.72 -6.87
CA LEU A 104 -2.37 29.74 -7.51
C LEU A 104 -3.28 29.04 -6.51
N LEU A 105 -2.83 28.91 -5.27
CA LEU A 105 -3.58 28.30 -4.18
C LEU A 105 -4.38 29.30 -3.35
N ASN A 106 -4.26 30.60 -3.68
CA ASN A 106 -4.86 31.69 -2.93
C ASN A 106 -4.51 31.70 -1.43
N ILE A 107 -3.24 31.38 -1.11
CA ILE A 107 -2.70 31.34 0.27
C ILE A 107 -1.53 32.33 0.41
N PRO A 108 -1.23 32.79 1.65
CA PRO A 108 -0.08 33.65 1.89
C PRO A 108 1.25 32.96 1.57
N ARG A 109 2.27 33.71 1.15
CA ARG A 109 3.61 33.14 0.89
C ARG A 109 4.31 32.62 2.17
N ASN A 110 3.98 33.15 3.34
CA ASN A 110 4.63 32.85 4.61
C ASN A 110 4.10 31.56 5.28
N VAL A 111 3.67 30.56 4.49
CA VAL A 111 3.25 29.27 4.98
C VAL A 111 4.42 28.48 5.57
N THR A 112 4.11 27.67 6.58
CA THR A 112 5.06 26.77 7.25
C THR A 112 4.42 25.38 7.41
N ILE A 113 5.26 24.36 7.53
CA ILE A 113 4.81 23.00 7.87
C ILE A 113 4.50 22.97 9.36
N THR A 114 3.26 22.65 9.70
CA THR A 114 2.80 22.52 11.09
C THR A 114 3.08 21.12 11.60
N ASP A 115 3.43 21.00 12.88
CA ASP A 115 3.57 19.71 13.55
C ASP A 115 2.26 18.91 13.50
N SER A 116 2.39 17.62 13.20
CA SER A 116 1.24 16.70 13.03
C SER A 116 0.42 16.57 14.32
N SER A 117 1.02 16.71 15.50
CA SER A 117 0.32 16.66 16.78
C SER A 117 -0.61 17.86 16.96
N ILE A 118 -0.18 19.05 16.55
CA ILE A 118 -1.01 20.26 16.56
C ILE A 118 -2.17 20.13 15.59
N LEU A 119 -1.91 19.65 14.38
CA LEU A 119 -2.95 19.39 13.37
C LEU A 119 -3.99 18.39 13.89
N ASN A 120 -3.57 17.32 14.53
CA ASN A 120 -4.47 16.31 15.10
C ASN A 120 -5.36 16.89 16.21
N ILE A 121 -4.83 17.77 17.06
CA ILE A 121 -5.62 18.46 18.08
C ILE A 121 -6.67 19.35 17.41
N GLN A 122 -6.30 20.12 16.39
CA GLN A 122 -7.23 20.98 15.66
C GLN A 122 -8.32 20.19 14.97
N LYS A 123 -7.97 19.08 14.26
CA LYS A 123 -8.93 18.19 13.61
C LYS A 123 -9.93 17.62 14.62
N LYS A 124 -9.47 17.15 15.79
CA LYS A 124 -10.35 16.68 16.86
C LYS A 124 -11.31 17.76 17.32
N LYS A 125 -10.82 18.97 17.57
CA LYS A 125 -11.64 20.11 18.01
C LYS A 125 -12.71 20.49 16.97
N ILE A 126 -12.34 20.54 15.68
CA ILE A 126 -13.27 20.82 14.59
C ILE A 126 -14.34 19.72 14.52
N LEU A 127 -13.94 18.45 14.61
CA LEU A 127 -14.87 17.32 14.57
C LEU A 127 -15.85 17.35 15.74
N GLU A 128 -15.39 17.69 16.96
CA GLU A 128 -16.26 17.90 18.12
C GLU A 128 -17.29 19.02 17.86
N THR A 129 -16.85 20.13 17.30
CA THR A 129 -17.76 21.24 16.94
C THR A 129 -18.83 20.78 15.96
N ILE A 130 -18.43 20.07 14.90
CA ILE A 130 -19.35 19.50 13.89
C ILE A 130 -20.37 18.56 14.55
N PHE A 131 -19.92 17.63 15.38
CA PHE A 131 -20.82 16.69 16.07
C PHE A 131 -21.82 17.44 16.96
N ASN A 132 -21.37 18.42 17.74
CA ASN A 132 -22.23 19.22 18.60
C ASN A 132 -23.28 20.00 17.79
N GLU A 133 -22.90 20.56 16.64
CA GLU A 133 -23.85 21.23 15.72
C GLU A 133 -24.89 20.25 15.18
N TYR A 134 -24.48 19.04 14.81
CA TYR A 134 -25.43 18.02 14.32
C TYR A 134 -26.33 17.49 15.43
N TYR A 135 -25.84 17.31 16.65
CA TYR A 135 -26.69 16.99 17.81
C TYR A 135 -27.74 18.06 18.11
N ALA A 136 -27.40 19.34 17.92
CA ALA A 136 -28.31 20.44 18.14
C ALA A 136 -29.39 20.62 17.06
N LYS A 137 -29.20 20.05 15.86
CA LYS A 137 -30.16 20.16 14.74
C LYS A 137 -31.41 19.32 15.00
N LYS A 138 -32.59 19.91 14.83
CA LYS A 138 -33.89 19.21 14.99
C LYS A 138 -34.15 18.15 13.90
N ASN A 139 -33.67 18.36 12.68
CA ASN A 139 -33.85 17.45 11.56
C ASN A 139 -32.47 16.86 11.14
N ASN A 140 -32.07 15.78 11.81
CA ASN A 140 -30.78 15.12 11.63
C ASN A 140 -30.88 13.59 11.52
N ALA A 141 -31.96 13.10 10.89
CA ALA A 141 -32.26 11.66 10.82
C ALA A 141 -31.09 10.80 10.33
N TYR A 142 -30.33 11.27 9.34
CA TYR A 142 -29.14 10.54 8.85
C TYR A 142 -28.02 10.51 9.88
N PHE A 143 -27.82 11.60 10.62
CA PHE A 143 -26.82 11.64 11.70
C PHE A 143 -27.24 10.76 12.87
N GLN A 144 -28.50 10.76 13.26
CA GLN A 144 -29.04 9.87 14.30
C GLN A 144 -28.87 8.40 13.90
N LYS A 145 -29.15 8.08 12.61
CA LYS A 145 -28.92 6.74 12.09
C LYS A 145 -27.46 6.35 12.14
N LEU A 146 -26.53 7.26 11.75
CA LEU A 146 -25.09 7.04 11.84
C LEU A 146 -24.67 6.73 13.28
N ILE A 147 -25.13 7.52 14.25
CA ILE A 147 -24.85 7.31 15.67
C ILE A 147 -25.40 5.95 16.13
N TYR A 148 -26.65 5.63 15.78
CA TYR A 148 -27.30 4.37 16.14
C TYR A 148 -26.54 3.16 15.58
N ASP A 149 -26.15 3.22 14.32
CA ASP A 149 -25.50 2.09 13.63
C ASP A 149 -24.05 1.86 14.08
N PHE A 150 -23.33 2.92 14.51
CA PHE A 150 -21.89 2.84 14.80
C PHE A 150 -21.48 3.12 16.26
N CYS A 151 -22.39 3.60 17.10
CA CYS A 151 -22.09 3.97 18.48
C CYS A 151 -22.89 3.14 19.47
N LEU A 152 -22.22 2.35 20.31
CA LEU A 152 -22.87 1.53 21.34
C LEU A 152 -23.05 2.29 22.67
N LYS A 153 -22.08 3.09 23.10
CA LYS A 153 -22.07 3.83 24.36
C LYS A 153 -21.81 5.32 24.19
N ASP A 154 -20.83 5.65 23.36
CA ASP A 154 -20.42 7.00 23.05
C ASP A 154 -19.96 7.09 21.57
N ASP A 155 -19.75 8.30 21.10
CA ASP A 155 -19.35 8.57 19.71
C ASP A 155 -17.82 8.63 19.51
N LYS A 156 -17.04 8.33 20.54
CA LYS A 156 -15.58 8.43 20.50
C LYS A 156 -14.96 7.54 19.44
N THR A 157 -15.38 6.29 19.39
CA THR A 157 -14.87 5.30 18.40
C THR A 157 -15.19 5.73 16.97
N LEU A 158 -16.39 6.27 16.74
CA LEU A 158 -16.78 6.80 15.43
C LEU A 158 -15.93 8.01 15.05
N LYS A 159 -15.72 8.96 15.95
CA LYS A 159 -14.85 10.13 15.72
C LYS A 159 -13.41 9.72 15.40
N GLU A 160 -12.86 8.74 16.11
CA GLU A 160 -11.53 8.19 15.83
C GLU A 160 -11.45 7.54 14.44
N ALA A 161 -12.50 6.80 14.05
CA ALA A 161 -12.59 6.20 12.71
C ALA A 161 -12.65 7.28 11.61
N ILE A 162 -13.44 8.32 11.81
CA ILE A 162 -13.53 9.47 10.88
C ILE A 162 -12.17 10.15 10.74
N LEU A 163 -11.46 10.42 11.84
CA LEU A 163 -10.13 11.03 11.78
C LEU A 163 -9.10 10.17 11.04
N LYS A 164 -9.16 8.84 11.21
CA LYS A 164 -8.33 7.91 10.44
C LYS A 164 -8.66 7.93 8.95
N LEU A 165 -9.93 8.01 8.60
CA LEU A 165 -10.38 8.12 7.20
C LEU A 165 -9.90 9.44 6.57
N ILE A 166 -10.08 10.56 7.27
CA ILE A 166 -9.58 11.87 6.83
C ILE A 166 -8.09 11.79 6.51
N GLY A 167 -7.27 11.23 7.43
CA GLY A 167 -5.84 11.10 7.21
C GLY A 167 -5.45 10.26 5.98
N LYS A 168 -6.30 9.30 5.57
CA LYS A 168 -6.10 8.54 4.31
C LYS A 168 -6.57 9.29 3.07
N LEU A 169 -7.59 10.12 3.22
CA LEU A 169 -8.22 10.83 2.10
C LEU A 169 -7.50 12.14 1.76
N GLU A 170 -6.81 12.76 2.72
CA GLU A 170 -6.07 14.03 2.53
C GLU A 170 -4.97 13.96 1.46
N ILE A 171 -4.46 12.77 1.16
CA ILE A 171 -3.45 12.58 0.10
C ILE A 171 -4.05 12.59 -1.32
N ARG A 172 -5.38 12.59 -1.45
CA ARG A 172 -6.05 12.59 -2.75
C ARG A 172 -6.20 14.00 -3.30
N THR A 173 -5.85 14.17 -4.55
CA THR A 173 -6.04 15.45 -5.28
C THR A 173 -7.47 15.64 -5.80
N ASP A 174 -8.21 14.53 -5.94
CA ASP A 174 -9.59 14.45 -6.46
C ASP A 174 -10.62 14.18 -5.35
N LEU A 175 -10.36 14.59 -4.12
CA LEU A 175 -11.14 14.21 -2.94
C LEU A 175 -12.65 14.47 -3.09
N ASN A 176 -13.03 15.64 -3.55
CA ASN A 176 -14.45 16.00 -3.68
C ASN A 176 -15.16 15.12 -4.70
N GLU A 177 -14.60 14.97 -5.89
CA GLU A 177 -15.10 14.10 -6.95
C GLU A 177 -15.15 12.63 -6.50
N TYR A 178 -14.11 12.17 -5.82
CA TYR A 178 -14.06 10.82 -5.24
C TYR A 178 -15.19 10.57 -4.25
N LEU A 179 -15.45 11.50 -3.32
CA LEU A 179 -16.51 11.35 -2.33
C LEU A 179 -17.91 11.43 -2.94
N GLU A 180 -18.12 12.31 -3.91
CA GLU A 180 -19.39 12.48 -4.63
C GLU A 180 -19.79 11.20 -5.38
N HIS A 181 -18.83 10.58 -6.07
CA HIS A 181 -19.08 9.38 -6.87
C HIS A 181 -18.73 8.07 -6.15
N TYR A 182 -18.38 8.12 -4.85
CA TYR A 182 -17.90 6.94 -4.12
C TYR A 182 -18.89 5.78 -4.13
N LEU A 183 -20.18 6.08 -3.85
CA LEU A 183 -21.21 5.04 -3.81
C LEU A 183 -21.47 4.46 -5.20
N ASP A 184 -21.52 5.29 -6.23
CA ASP A 184 -21.77 4.85 -7.61
C ASP A 184 -20.60 4.02 -8.15
N ASN A 185 -19.38 4.43 -7.85
CA ASN A 185 -18.17 3.76 -8.33
C ASN A 185 -17.90 2.42 -7.66
N TYR A 186 -18.29 2.25 -6.39
CA TYR A 186 -17.94 1.05 -5.61
C TYR A 186 -19.14 0.23 -5.15
N TYR A 187 -20.34 0.80 -5.04
CA TYR A 187 -21.51 0.16 -4.45
C TYR A 187 -22.74 0.21 -5.35
N SER A 188 -22.64 0.63 -6.62
CA SER A 188 -23.74 0.49 -7.56
C SER A 188 -24.10 -0.99 -7.73
N LYS A 189 -25.35 -1.27 -8.11
CA LYS A 189 -25.84 -2.64 -8.30
C LYS A 189 -24.97 -3.43 -9.29
N GLU A 190 -24.54 -2.78 -10.36
CA GLU A 190 -23.70 -3.34 -11.40
C GLU A 190 -22.32 -3.72 -10.87
N LYS A 191 -21.72 -2.84 -10.05
CA LYS A 191 -20.43 -3.10 -9.42
C LYS A 191 -20.49 -4.22 -8.40
N LEU A 192 -21.52 -4.23 -7.56
CA LEU A 192 -21.74 -5.32 -6.61
C LEU A 192 -21.92 -6.66 -7.31
N GLN A 193 -22.68 -6.69 -8.41
CA GLN A 193 -22.83 -7.90 -9.23
C GLN A 193 -21.50 -8.34 -9.85
N SER A 194 -20.69 -7.40 -10.36
CA SER A 194 -19.34 -7.71 -10.86
C SER A 194 -18.47 -8.33 -9.77
N TYR A 195 -18.40 -7.73 -8.59
CA TYR A 195 -17.60 -8.28 -7.47
C TYR A 195 -18.06 -9.68 -7.05
N LEU A 196 -19.38 -9.92 -7.00
CA LEU A 196 -19.91 -11.25 -6.71
C LEU A 196 -19.55 -12.26 -7.79
N SER A 197 -19.58 -11.85 -9.06
CA SER A 197 -19.17 -12.71 -10.20
C SER A 197 -17.68 -13.04 -10.13
N ASP A 198 -16.84 -12.03 -9.87
CA ASP A 198 -15.38 -12.22 -9.74
C ASP A 198 -15.05 -13.12 -8.54
N TYR A 199 -15.73 -12.91 -7.41
CA TYR A 199 -15.58 -13.77 -6.24
C TYR A 199 -15.99 -15.22 -6.53
N GLN A 200 -17.11 -15.43 -7.22
CA GLN A 200 -17.56 -16.76 -7.62
C GLN A 200 -16.54 -17.44 -8.55
N LYS A 201 -15.94 -16.70 -9.48
CA LYS A 201 -14.88 -17.20 -10.36
C LYS A 201 -13.66 -17.66 -9.56
N ILE A 202 -13.16 -16.81 -8.63
CA ILE A 202 -12.03 -17.15 -7.76
C ILE A 202 -12.32 -18.41 -6.93
N LEU A 203 -13.53 -18.52 -6.36
CA LEU A 203 -13.90 -19.72 -5.61
C LEU A 203 -13.88 -20.98 -6.47
N LYS A 204 -14.41 -20.91 -7.70
CA LYS A 204 -14.38 -22.03 -8.65
C LYS A 204 -12.96 -22.43 -9.00
N GLU A 205 -12.08 -21.47 -9.33
CA GLU A 205 -10.68 -21.74 -9.63
C GLU A 205 -9.95 -22.42 -8.46
N LYS A 206 -10.21 -21.98 -7.24
CA LYS A 206 -9.65 -22.61 -6.03
C LYS A 206 -10.20 -24.02 -5.78
N ILE A 207 -11.48 -24.26 -6.06
CA ILE A 207 -12.09 -25.59 -5.97
C ILE A 207 -11.47 -26.51 -7.02
N GLU A 208 -11.27 -26.06 -8.24
CA GLU A 208 -10.59 -26.83 -9.29
C GLU A 208 -9.15 -27.16 -8.87
N ALA A 209 -8.42 -26.21 -8.31
CA ALA A 209 -7.09 -26.44 -7.76
C ALA A 209 -7.10 -27.49 -6.63
N LEU A 210 -8.11 -27.46 -5.75
CA LEU A 210 -8.29 -28.50 -4.72
C LEU A 210 -8.50 -29.88 -5.35
N TRP A 211 -9.32 -29.98 -6.39
CA TRP A 211 -9.55 -31.25 -7.09
C TRP A 211 -8.29 -31.78 -7.76
N ILE A 212 -7.54 -30.94 -8.44
CA ILE A 212 -6.23 -31.31 -9.03
C ILE A 212 -5.29 -31.83 -7.94
N GLN A 213 -5.29 -31.16 -6.77
CA GLN A 213 -4.43 -31.58 -5.66
C GLN A 213 -4.90 -32.93 -5.06
N ILE A 214 -6.20 -33.20 -5.00
CA ILE A 214 -6.73 -34.50 -4.57
C ILE A 214 -6.25 -35.60 -5.52
N ASP A 215 -6.28 -35.38 -6.82
CA ASP A 215 -5.80 -36.34 -7.82
C ASP A 215 -4.29 -36.61 -7.66
N ILE A 216 -3.49 -35.58 -7.38
CA ILE A 216 -2.04 -35.71 -7.10
C ILE A 216 -1.80 -36.52 -5.82
N GLU A 217 -2.46 -36.15 -4.73
CA GLU A 217 -2.26 -36.78 -3.41
C GLU A 217 -2.90 -38.20 -3.34
N SER A 218 -3.77 -38.55 -4.26
CA SER A 218 -4.43 -39.86 -4.29
C SER A 218 -3.46 -41.05 -4.36
N SER A 219 -2.23 -40.83 -4.87
CA SER A 219 -1.16 -41.83 -4.88
C SER A 219 -0.68 -42.24 -3.50
N TYR A 220 -0.91 -41.43 -2.47
CA TYR A 220 -0.57 -41.70 -1.05
C TYR A 220 -1.73 -42.29 -0.27
N PHE A 221 -2.89 -42.49 -0.90
CA PHE A 221 -4.09 -42.97 -0.24
C PHE A 221 -4.49 -44.36 -0.69
N GLU A 222 -5.05 -45.16 0.20
CA GLU A 222 -5.77 -46.37 -0.18
C GLU A 222 -7.03 -46.02 -0.98
N GLN A 223 -7.45 -46.91 -1.89
CA GLN A 223 -8.58 -46.67 -2.79
C GLN A 223 -9.86 -46.27 -2.02
N ASP A 224 -10.20 -47.02 -0.97
CA ASP A 224 -11.39 -46.78 -0.14
C ASP A 224 -11.36 -45.39 0.54
N TYR A 225 -10.16 -44.92 0.89
CA TYR A 225 -10.03 -43.61 1.51
C TYR A 225 -10.11 -42.49 0.47
N THR A 226 -9.55 -42.69 -0.68
CA THR A 226 -9.69 -41.79 -1.83
C THR A 226 -11.17 -41.62 -2.21
N GLU A 227 -11.94 -42.70 -2.31
CA GLU A 227 -13.37 -42.64 -2.59
C GLU A 227 -14.15 -41.84 -1.55
N LYS A 228 -13.85 -41.99 -0.27
CA LYS A 228 -14.45 -41.20 0.82
C LYS A 228 -14.16 -39.70 0.69
N ILE A 229 -12.96 -39.31 0.26
CA ILE A 229 -12.62 -37.91 -0.01
C ILE A 229 -13.45 -37.37 -1.17
N TYR A 230 -13.52 -38.14 -2.27
CA TYR A 230 -14.33 -37.76 -3.44
C TYR A 230 -15.82 -37.61 -3.09
N GLU A 231 -16.41 -38.53 -2.33
CA GLU A 231 -17.79 -38.44 -1.90
C GLU A 231 -18.04 -37.22 -0.99
N ALA A 232 -17.16 -36.98 -0.01
CA ALA A 232 -17.28 -35.87 0.94
C ALA A 232 -17.26 -34.51 0.25
N LEU A 233 -16.50 -34.36 -0.83
CA LEU A 233 -16.34 -33.12 -1.59
C LEU A 233 -17.16 -33.04 -2.86
N ARG A 234 -17.82 -34.12 -3.27
CA ARG A 234 -18.67 -34.20 -4.45
C ARG A 234 -19.65 -33.02 -4.58
N PRO A 235 -20.28 -32.52 -3.50
CA PRO A 235 -21.17 -31.35 -3.60
C PRO A 235 -20.51 -30.08 -4.14
N LEU A 236 -19.18 -29.94 -4.06
CA LEU A 236 -18.45 -28.78 -4.57
C LEU A 236 -18.25 -28.81 -6.10
N ARG A 237 -18.52 -29.94 -6.76
CA ARG A 237 -18.48 -30.08 -8.24
C ARG A 237 -19.78 -29.67 -8.95
N ALA A 238 -20.87 -29.46 -8.19
CA ALA A 238 -22.15 -29.15 -8.77
C ALA A 238 -22.20 -27.70 -9.29
N HIS A 239 -23.06 -27.45 -10.28
CA HIS A 239 -23.41 -26.09 -10.69
C HIS A 239 -24.28 -25.44 -9.60
N LEU A 240 -23.64 -24.70 -8.70
CA LEU A 240 -24.26 -24.05 -7.56
C LEU A 240 -24.27 -22.52 -7.76
N SER A 241 -25.32 -21.90 -7.27
CA SER A 241 -25.31 -20.46 -7.03
C SER A 241 -24.21 -20.09 -6.00
N LEU A 242 -23.80 -18.83 -5.94
CA LEU A 242 -22.76 -18.39 -5.01
C LEU A 242 -23.12 -18.73 -3.55
N ASN A 243 -24.36 -18.50 -3.14
CA ASN A 243 -24.80 -18.78 -1.77
C ASN A 243 -24.79 -20.28 -1.43
N GLU A 244 -25.22 -21.12 -2.34
CA GLU A 244 -25.17 -22.58 -2.19
C GLU A 244 -23.72 -23.07 -2.13
N LEU A 245 -22.85 -22.51 -2.97
CA LEU A 245 -21.42 -22.84 -2.99
C LEU A 245 -20.75 -22.51 -1.66
N ILE A 246 -20.96 -21.29 -1.14
CA ILE A 246 -20.45 -20.88 0.17
C ILE A 246 -20.99 -21.79 1.30
N ALA A 247 -22.29 -22.09 1.28
CA ALA A 247 -22.89 -22.99 2.25
C ALA A 247 -22.26 -24.38 2.19
N LYS A 248 -22.01 -24.94 1.01
CA LYS A 248 -21.36 -26.25 0.86
C LYS A 248 -19.89 -26.22 1.29
N ILE A 249 -19.13 -25.19 0.95
CA ILE A 249 -17.74 -25.01 1.39
C ILE A 249 -17.69 -24.98 2.93
N SER A 250 -18.59 -24.27 3.61
CA SER A 250 -18.58 -24.10 5.06
C SER A 250 -18.73 -25.42 5.84
N ILE A 251 -19.52 -26.36 5.30
CA ILE A 251 -19.79 -27.67 5.93
C ILE A 251 -18.86 -28.78 5.42
N SER A 252 -18.15 -28.57 4.31
CA SER A 252 -17.27 -29.59 3.72
C SER A 252 -16.07 -29.86 4.62
N LYS A 253 -15.67 -31.12 4.71
CA LYS A 253 -14.50 -31.57 5.50
C LYS A 253 -13.77 -32.68 4.77
N ILE A 254 -12.43 -32.68 4.84
CA ILE A 254 -11.65 -33.85 4.46
C ILE A 254 -11.81 -34.92 5.54
N PRO A 255 -12.22 -36.15 5.20
CA PRO A 255 -12.36 -37.25 6.16
C PRO A 255 -11.08 -37.48 6.98
N ALA A 256 -11.24 -38.08 8.17
CA ALA A 256 -10.09 -38.46 8.98
C ALA A 256 -9.31 -39.59 8.29
N SER A 257 -7.98 -39.59 8.41
CA SER A 257 -7.13 -40.67 7.89
C SER A 257 -7.51 -42.01 8.57
N PRO A 258 -7.40 -43.13 7.86
CA PRO A 258 -7.57 -44.45 8.43
C PRO A 258 -6.66 -44.67 9.67
N ARG A 259 -7.07 -45.56 10.57
CA ARG A 259 -6.22 -45.90 11.74
C ARG A 259 -4.96 -46.65 11.24
N GLY A 260 -3.78 -46.19 11.72
CA GLY A 260 -2.51 -46.80 11.32
C GLY A 260 -1.90 -46.22 10.04
N SER A 261 -2.49 -45.16 9.45
CA SER A 261 -1.90 -44.47 8.28
C SER A 261 -0.46 -44.02 8.56
N ASP A 262 0.38 -44.12 7.54
CA ASP A 262 1.74 -43.63 7.56
C ASP A 262 1.83 -42.08 7.58
N GLU A 263 3.05 -41.55 7.67
CA GLU A 263 3.27 -40.12 7.73
C GLU A 263 2.99 -39.41 6.39
N GLU A 264 3.16 -40.10 5.26
CA GLU A 264 2.90 -39.54 3.93
C GLU A 264 1.41 -39.33 3.72
N THR A 265 0.58 -40.35 4.06
CA THR A 265 -0.89 -40.25 4.05
C THR A 265 -1.41 -39.11 4.96
N LYS A 266 -0.82 -38.94 6.15
CA LYS A 266 -1.20 -37.86 7.07
C LYS A 266 -0.84 -36.49 6.52
N ALA A 267 0.38 -36.33 5.97
CA ALA A 267 0.84 -35.09 5.38
C ALA A 267 0.00 -34.69 4.17
N ALA A 268 -0.29 -35.64 3.27
CA ALA A 268 -1.15 -35.41 2.10
C ALA A 268 -2.57 -34.95 2.53
N ARG A 269 -3.17 -35.62 3.54
CA ARG A 269 -4.45 -35.19 4.08
C ARG A 269 -4.41 -33.79 4.70
N GLU A 270 -3.37 -33.48 5.45
CA GLU A 270 -3.21 -32.15 6.08
C GLU A 270 -3.16 -31.03 5.02
N LYS A 271 -2.42 -31.27 3.95
CA LYS A 271 -2.33 -30.37 2.80
C LYS A 271 -3.70 -30.08 2.17
N LEU A 272 -4.48 -31.14 1.88
CA LEU A 272 -5.85 -31.00 1.39
C LEU A 272 -6.76 -30.25 2.37
N SER A 273 -6.63 -30.55 3.66
CA SER A 273 -7.41 -29.89 4.71
C SER A 273 -7.09 -28.39 4.82
N LYS A 274 -5.83 -28.01 4.66
CA LYS A 274 -5.39 -26.61 4.64
C LYS A 274 -5.96 -25.88 3.42
N MET A 275 -5.90 -26.47 2.23
CA MET A 275 -6.49 -25.87 1.03
C MET A 275 -8.01 -25.66 1.17
N LEU A 276 -8.74 -26.65 1.74
CA LEU A 276 -10.17 -26.51 2.02
C LEU A 276 -10.44 -25.45 3.07
N GLN A 277 -9.54 -25.27 4.04
CA GLN A 277 -9.67 -24.22 5.05
C GLN A 277 -9.47 -22.81 4.45
N GLU A 278 -8.61 -22.67 3.47
CA GLU A 278 -8.39 -21.40 2.74
C GLU A 278 -9.58 -21.00 1.84
N LEU A 279 -10.49 -21.94 1.56
CA LEU A 279 -11.77 -21.68 0.89
C LEU A 279 -12.84 -21.16 1.84
N LYS A 280 -12.75 -21.46 3.15
CA LYS A 280 -13.70 -21.06 4.19
C LYS A 280 -13.48 -19.65 4.68
#